data_7514ded53b15fe7e967639694e2af79d
#
_entry.id   7514ded53b15fe7e967639694e2af79d
#
_cell.length_a   1.000
_cell.length_b   1.000
_cell.length_c   1.000
_cell.angle_alpha   90.00
_cell.angle_beta   90.00
_cell.angle_gamma   90.00
#
_symmetry.space_group_name_H-M   'P 1'
#
loop_
_entity.id
_entity.type
_entity.pdbx_description
1 polymer ?
#
loop_
_entity_poly.entity_id
_entity_poly.type
_entity_poly.pdbx_seq_one_letter_code
_entity_poly.pdbx_strand_id
1 'polypeptide(L)'
;TFLGANLDLTSNEVDESTLINSDWLYLEGYLVTDDARTAVAAKAMECAKANQVKTSLSLSDPFVVQVFEENLRKVIGDGVDLLFCNSDEARSFTNTHSTEAAAEQLKKSAKTFVITRGAGGSLSYDGTDLVQTSGITANAVDTNGAGDMFAGAFLYAINSGHNYAWAAKFANAASARVVSQFGPRIDAVEYGQLKQQFNI
;
A
#
# COMPACT_ATOMS: atom_id res chain seq x y z
N THR A 1 6.58 -12.84 -10.93
CA THR A 1 7.34 -11.58 -10.80
C THR A 1 8.83 -11.86 -10.82
N PHE A 2 9.60 -11.09 -11.59
CA PHE A 2 11.07 -11.16 -11.58
C PHE A 2 11.59 -10.01 -10.73
N LEU A 3 12.29 -10.34 -9.64
CA LEU A 3 12.69 -9.34 -8.62
C LEU A 3 13.86 -8.46 -9.08
N GLY A 4 14.67 -8.91 -10.04
CA GLY A 4 15.75 -8.12 -10.65
C GLY A 4 16.71 -7.54 -9.60
N ALA A 5 17.00 -6.26 -9.71
CA ALA A 5 17.92 -5.55 -8.81
C ALA A 5 17.47 -5.52 -7.34
N ASN A 6 16.21 -5.80 -7.03
CA ASN A 6 15.77 -5.93 -5.64
C ASN A 6 16.50 -7.05 -4.88
N LEU A 7 17.07 -8.03 -5.61
CA LEU A 7 17.87 -9.11 -5.00
C LEU A 7 19.19 -8.61 -4.40
N ASP A 8 19.69 -7.46 -4.87
CA ASP A 8 20.98 -6.90 -4.47
C ASP A 8 20.85 -5.89 -3.31
N LEU A 9 19.61 -5.64 -2.85
CA LEU A 9 19.34 -4.68 -1.77
C LEU A 9 19.95 -5.17 -0.45
N THR A 10 20.80 -4.34 0.15
CA THR A 10 21.43 -4.59 1.45
C THR A 10 21.11 -3.48 2.45
N SER A 11 21.48 -3.66 3.72
CA SER A 11 21.28 -2.63 4.75
C SER A 11 22.06 -1.34 4.52
N ASN A 12 23.02 -1.35 3.58
CA ASN A 12 23.81 -0.15 3.25
C ASN A 12 23.04 0.85 2.37
N GLU A 13 22.01 0.38 1.64
CA GLU A 13 21.15 1.24 0.83
C GLU A 13 20.06 1.93 1.65
N VAL A 14 19.89 1.57 2.92
CA VAL A 14 18.99 2.29 3.84
C VAL A 14 19.70 3.55 4.33
N ASP A 15 19.43 4.67 3.68
CA ASP A 15 19.91 5.97 4.13
C ASP A 15 19.05 6.46 5.30
N GLU A 16 19.55 6.25 6.51
CA GLU A 16 18.88 6.65 7.74
C GLU A 16 18.65 8.16 7.80
N SER A 17 19.57 8.97 7.24
CA SER A 17 19.44 10.43 7.24
C SER A 17 18.28 10.92 6.39
N THR A 18 18.05 10.30 5.24
CA THR A 18 16.89 10.58 4.40
C THR A 18 15.61 10.06 5.06
N LEU A 19 15.65 8.88 5.64
CA LEU A 19 14.48 8.25 6.27
C LEU A 19 13.96 9.09 7.45
N ILE A 20 14.81 9.53 8.35
CA ILE A 20 14.38 10.33 9.53
C ILE A 20 13.85 11.73 9.18
N ASN A 21 14.15 12.23 7.99
CA ASN A 21 13.64 13.50 7.46
C ASN A 21 12.43 13.33 6.52
N SER A 22 11.85 12.12 6.46
CA SER A 22 10.68 11.80 5.63
C SER A 22 9.41 11.79 6.47
N ASP A 23 8.27 12.09 5.85
CA ASP A 23 6.95 11.97 6.50
C ASP A 23 6.52 10.51 6.64
N TRP A 24 6.88 9.68 5.65
CA TRP A 24 6.46 8.28 5.54
C TRP A 24 7.60 7.38 5.07
N LEU A 25 7.73 6.21 5.69
CA LEU A 25 8.37 5.04 5.10
C LEU A 25 7.29 4.18 4.44
N TYR A 26 7.42 3.90 3.13
CA TYR A 26 6.58 2.95 2.41
C TYR A 26 7.41 1.72 2.01
N LEU A 27 6.94 0.54 2.38
CA LEU A 27 7.55 -0.74 2.03
C LEU A 27 6.58 -1.60 1.23
N GLU A 28 7.12 -2.38 0.31
CA GLU A 28 6.39 -3.38 -0.45
C GLU A 28 6.67 -4.78 0.10
N GLY A 29 5.65 -5.62 0.14
CA GLY A 29 5.75 -7.00 0.60
C GLY A 29 6.75 -7.85 -0.21
N TYR A 30 7.06 -7.47 -1.44
CA TYR A 30 8.13 -8.12 -2.22
C TYR A 30 9.51 -8.08 -1.53
N LEU A 31 9.73 -7.16 -0.60
CA LEU A 31 10.98 -7.08 0.18
C LEU A 31 11.11 -8.18 1.24
N VAL A 32 10.09 -9.01 1.47
CA VAL A 32 10.16 -10.09 2.45
C VAL A 32 10.34 -11.48 1.83
N THR A 33 10.65 -11.54 0.54
CA THR A 33 10.76 -12.81 -0.20
C THR A 33 12.06 -13.61 0.04
N ASP A 34 12.95 -13.10 0.89
CA ASP A 34 14.04 -13.81 1.54
C ASP A 34 14.46 -13.16 2.86
N ASP A 35 15.31 -13.86 3.62
CA ASP A 35 15.72 -13.41 4.96
C ASP A 35 16.61 -12.15 4.93
N ALA A 36 17.47 -11.99 3.92
CA ALA A 36 18.37 -10.86 3.83
C ALA A 36 17.59 -9.55 3.61
N ARG A 37 16.67 -9.53 2.65
CA ARG A 37 15.81 -8.35 2.39
C ARG A 37 14.80 -8.12 3.53
N THR A 38 14.28 -9.20 4.12
CA THR A 38 13.44 -9.09 5.32
C THR A 38 14.17 -8.37 6.44
N ALA A 39 15.46 -8.65 6.66
CA ALA A 39 16.27 -7.97 7.65
C ALA A 39 16.46 -6.46 7.31
N VAL A 40 16.63 -6.13 6.04
CA VAL A 40 16.71 -4.73 5.58
C VAL A 40 15.39 -4.00 5.82
N ALA A 41 14.27 -4.60 5.42
CA ALA A 41 12.94 -4.03 5.62
C ALA A 41 12.61 -3.85 7.11
N ALA A 42 12.95 -4.83 7.95
CA ALA A 42 12.78 -4.75 9.41
C ALA A 42 13.64 -3.63 10.01
N LYS A 43 14.90 -3.51 9.61
CA LYS A 43 15.78 -2.41 10.07
C LYS A 43 15.22 -1.04 9.68
N ALA A 44 14.74 -0.87 8.45
CA ALA A 44 14.13 0.38 8.02
C ALA A 44 12.87 0.70 8.83
N MET A 45 12.03 -0.30 9.09
CA MET A 45 10.83 -0.16 9.91
C MET A 45 11.15 0.24 11.36
N GLU A 46 12.15 -0.41 11.97
CA GLU A 46 12.62 -0.07 13.33
C GLU A 46 13.17 1.36 13.39
N CYS A 47 13.99 1.75 12.41
CA CYS A 47 14.52 3.11 12.31
C CYS A 47 13.40 4.15 12.18
N ALA A 48 12.41 3.92 11.32
CA ALA A 48 11.26 4.80 11.15
C ALA A 48 10.47 4.97 12.46
N LYS A 49 10.11 3.86 13.11
CA LYS A 49 9.37 3.87 14.38
C LYS A 49 10.15 4.58 15.49
N ALA A 50 11.45 4.33 15.62
CA ALA A 50 12.31 4.97 16.62
C ALA A 50 12.39 6.49 16.44
N ASN A 51 12.26 6.99 15.21
CA ASN A 51 12.33 8.41 14.86
C ASN A 51 10.96 9.05 14.58
N GLN A 52 9.85 8.37 14.91
CA GLN A 52 8.48 8.86 14.74
C GLN A 52 8.10 9.15 13.28
N VAL A 53 8.80 8.56 12.32
CA VAL A 53 8.40 8.55 10.91
C VAL A 53 7.23 7.58 10.75
N LYS A 54 6.18 8.02 10.09
CA LYS A 54 5.00 7.17 9.84
C LYS A 54 5.36 6.00 8.94
N THR A 55 4.80 4.84 9.22
CA THR A 55 5.12 3.60 8.52
C THR A 55 3.94 3.12 7.69
N SER A 56 4.20 2.73 6.45
CA SER A 56 3.22 2.08 5.59
C SER A 56 3.80 0.83 4.91
N LEU A 57 2.96 -0.16 4.72
CA LEU A 57 3.31 -1.42 4.08
C LEU A 57 2.20 -1.85 3.11
N SER A 58 2.57 -2.32 1.92
CA SER A 58 1.70 -3.07 1.02
C SER A 58 1.94 -4.58 1.19
N LEU A 59 0.89 -5.40 1.23
CA LEU A 59 1.04 -6.86 1.19
C LEU A 59 1.48 -7.36 -0.19
N SER A 60 1.27 -6.58 -1.24
CA SER A 60 1.78 -6.65 -2.61
C SER A 60 1.25 -7.79 -3.48
N ASP A 61 1.12 -9.02 -2.96
CA ASP A 61 0.75 -10.17 -3.77
C ASP A 61 0.21 -11.31 -2.87
N PRO A 62 -0.90 -11.98 -3.24
CA PRO A 62 -1.41 -13.14 -2.49
C PRO A 62 -0.36 -14.25 -2.30
N PHE A 63 0.53 -14.47 -3.29
CA PHE A 63 1.61 -15.45 -3.17
C PHE A 63 2.61 -15.03 -2.07
N VAL A 64 2.97 -13.75 -1.99
CA VAL A 64 3.85 -13.23 -0.92
C VAL A 64 3.22 -13.48 0.45
N VAL A 65 1.92 -13.20 0.59
CA VAL A 65 1.20 -13.45 1.83
C VAL A 65 1.19 -14.92 2.22
N GLN A 66 0.95 -15.82 1.26
CA GLN A 66 0.86 -17.26 1.53
C GLN A 66 2.21 -17.90 1.87
N VAL A 67 3.28 -17.49 1.20
CA VAL A 67 4.59 -18.14 1.30
C VAL A 67 5.49 -17.48 2.34
N PHE A 68 5.37 -16.16 2.51
CA PHE A 68 6.26 -15.35 3.35
C PHE A 68 5.52 -14.63 4.50
N GLU A 69 4.42 -15.20 4.98
CA GLU A 69 3.60 -14.62 6.04
C GLU A 69 4.43 -14.32 7.30
N GLU A 70 5.30 -15.22 7.72
CA GLU A 70 6.16 -15.03 8.90
C GLU A 70 7.09 -13.82 8.74
N ASN A 71 7.67 -13.65 7.55
CA ASN A 71 8.52 -12.52 7.24
C ASN A 71 7.73 -11.21 7.19
N LEU A 72 6.51 -11.21 6.62
CA LEU A 72 5.60 -10.05 6.66
C LEU A 72 5.29 -9.66 8.11
N ARG A 73 4.92 -10.64 8.93
CA ARG A 73 4.62 -10.39 10.36
C ARG A 73 5.84 -9.87 11.12
N LYS A 74 7.03 -10.36 10.81
CA LYS A 74 8.29 -9.87 11.37
C LYS A 74 8.53 -8.39 11.05
N VAL A 75 8.30 -7.96 9.79
CA VAL A 75 8.46 -6.57 9.38
C VAL A 75 7.36 -5.68 9.95
N ILE A 76 6.12 -6.14 10.01
CA ILE A 76 5.00 -5.42 10.62
C ILE A 76 5.25 -5.21 12.13
N GLY A 77 5.75 -6.24 12.81
CA GLY A 77 6.01 -6.22 14.25
C GLY A 77 4.74 -5.96 15.06
N ASP A 78 4.76 -4.96 15.92
CA ASP A 78 3.63 -4.50 16.74
C ASP A 78 2.57 -3.69 15.98
N GLY A 79 2.75 -3.52 14.68
CA GLY A 79 1.84 -2.82 13.77
C GLY A 79 2.51 -1.73 12.93
N VAL A 80 1.81 -1.32 11.88
CA VAL A 80 2.18 -0.19 11.02
C VAL A 80 1.12 0.92 11.11
N ASP A 81 1.47 2.13 10.71
CA ASP A 81 0.49 3.24 10.71
C ASP A 81 -0.55 3.06 9.60
N LEU A 82 -0.15 2.56 8.43
CA LEU A 82 -1.05 2.33 7.29
C LEU A 82 -0.70 1.04 6.55
N LEU A 83 -1.68 0.15 6.36
CA LEU A 83 -1.55 -1.07 5.58
C LEU A 83 -2.34 -0.98 4.28
N PHE A 84 -1.72 -1.35 3.17
CA PHE A 84 -2.39 -1.53 1.88
C PHE A 84 -2.47 -3.01 1.52
N CYS A 85 -3.63 -3.44 1.04
CA CYS A 85 -3.83 -4.78 0.49
C CYS A 85 -5.03 -4.80 -0.47
N ASN A 86 -5.15 -5.88 -1.24
CA ASN A 86 -6.40 -6.19 -1.90
C ASN A 86 -7.25 -7.17 -1.06
N SER A 87 -8.48 -7.48 -1.51
CA SER A 87 -9.38 -8.38 -0.79
C SER A 87 -8.82 -9.79 -0.60
N ASP A 88 -8.08 -10.31 -1.59
CA ASP A 88 -7.51 -11.66 -1.53
C ASP A 88 -6.33 -11.71 -0.56
N GLU A 89 -5.46 -10.74 -0.62
CA GLU A 89 -4.36 -10.55 0.32
C GLU A 89 -4.86 -10.39 1.75
N ALA A 90 -5.88 -9.53 1.95
CA ALA A 90 -6.47 -9.31 3.27
C ALA A 90 -7.03 -10.60 3.87
N ARG A 91 -7.82 -11.37 3.10
CA ARG A 91 -8.37 -12.64 3.54
C ARG A 91 -7.30 -13.68 3.84
N SER A 92 -6.28 -13.77 2.97
CA SER A 92 -5.16 -14.70 3.15
C SER A 92 -4.37 -14.35 4.42
N PHE A 93 -3.97 -13.09 4.59
CA PHE A 93 -3.17 -12.62 5.73
C PHE A 93 -3.88 -12.77 7.08
N THR A 94 -5.21 -12.65 7.08
CA THR A 94 -6.01 -12.73 8.31
C THR A 94 -6.66 -14.11 8.52
N ASN A 95 -6.48 -15.04 7.58
CA ASN A 95 -7.14 -16.35 7.55
C ASN A 95 -8.67 -16.24 7.73
N THR A 96 -9.30 -15.37 6.93
CA THR A 96 -10.75 -15.12 6.95
C THR A 96 -11.39 -15.38 5.60
N HIS A 97 -12.71 -15.51 5.56
CA HIS A 97 -13.46 -15.84 4.35
C HIS A 97 -14.15 -14.64 3.69
N SER A 98 -14.19 -13.48 4.35
CA SER A 98 -14.77 -12.25 3.80
C SER A 98 -13.88 -11.05 4.04
N THR A 99 -14.04 -10.02 3.19
CA THR A 99 -13.31 -8.76 3.32
C THR A 99 -13.65 -8.03 4.62
N GLU A 100 -14.89 -8.10 5.06
CA GLU A 100 -15.37 -7.48 6.29
C GLU A 100 -14.74 -8.15 7.53
N ALA A 101 -14.68 -9.49 7.54
CA ALA A 101 -14.02 -10.24 8.60
C ALA A 101 -12.49 -9.96 8.60
N ALA A 102 -11.89 -9.84 7.40
CA ALA A 102 -10.48 -9.45 7.28
C ALA A 102 -10.24 -8.05 7.84
N ALA A 103 -11.09 -7.08 7.53
CA ALA A 103 -11.00 -5.72 8.03
C ALA A 103 -10.96 -5.67 9.56
N GLU A 104 -11.82 -6.46 10.24
CA GLU A 104 -11.80 -6.53 11.71
C GLU A 104 -10.48 -7.11 12.27
N GLN A 105 -9.88 -8.09 11.59
CA GLN A 105 -8.60 -8.66 12.04
C GLN A 105 -7.41 -7.74 11.75
N LEU A 106 -7.43 -6.99 10.62
CA LEU A 106 -6.36 -6.07 10.24
C LEU A 106 -6.13 -4.95 11.26
N LYS A 107 -7.15 -4.58 12.05
CA LYS A 107 -7.03 -3.63 13.17
C LYS A 107 -5.97 -4.03 14.22
N LYS A 108 -5.56 -5.30 14.24
CA LYS A 108 -4.50 -5.81 15.13
C LYS A 108 -3.10 -5.62 14.57
N SER A 109 -2.98 -5.38 13.25
CA SER A 109 -1.70 -5.29 12.54
C SER A 109 -1.41 -3.90 12.01
N ALA A 110 -2.40 -3.01 11.99
CA ALA A 110 -2.25 -1.66 11.49
C ALA A 110 -3.20 -0.69 12.22
N LYS A 111 -2.72 0.55 12.45
CA LYS A 111 -3.56 1.61 13.02
C LYS A 111 -4.66 2.03 12.05
N THR A 112 -4.33 2.05 10.76
CA THR A 112 -5.23 2.36 9.65
C THR A 112 -4.93 1.42 8.48
N PHE A 113 -5.88 1.19 7.58
CA PHE A 113 -5.64 0.34 6.41
C PHE A 113 -6.58 0.67 5.25
N VAL A 114 -6.20 0.23 4.07
CA VAL A 114 -7.06 0.26 2.89
C VAL A 114 -7.04 -1.10 2.20
N ILE A 115 -8.24 -1.64 1.94
CA ILE A 115 -8.46 -2.87 1.17
C ILE A 115 -9.02 -2.46 -0.20
N THR A 116 -8.26 -2.67 -1.27
CA THR A 116 -8.75 -2.47 -2.64
C THR A 116 -9.59 -3.66 -3.09
N ARG A 117 -10.64 -3.38 -3.88
CA ARG A 117 -11.64 -4.38 -4.32
C ARG A 117 -11.84 -4.34 -5.84
N GLY A 118 -10.79 -3.99 -6.59
CA GLY A 118 -10.83 -3.86 -8.04
C GLY A 118 -11.94 -2.90 -8.48
N ALA A 119 -12.79 -3.32 -9.40
CA ALA A 119 -13.93 -2.52 -9.87
C ALA A 119 -14.93 -2.13 -8.76
N GLY A 120 -14.94 -2.84 -7.63
CA GLY A 120 -15.75 -2.52 -6.44
C GLY A 120 -15.24 -1.33 -5.63
N GLY A 121 -14.08 -0.79 -5.97
CA GLY A 121 -13.46 0.35 -5.29
C GLY A 121 -12.60 -0.05 -4.09
N SER A 122 -12.84 0.54 -2.93
CA SER A 122 -12.02 0.30 -1.74
C SER A 122 -12.81 0.38 -0.44
N LEU A 123 -12.27 -0.27 0.59
CA LEU A 123 -12.71 -0.19 1.97
C LEU A 123 -11.54 0.37 2.79
N SER A 124 -11.70 1.54 3.40
CA SER A 124 -10.66 2.19 4.22
C SER A 124 -11.08 2.28 5.68
N TYR A 125 -10.12 2.05 6.57
CA TYR A 125 -10.27 2.28 8.02
C TYR A 125 -9.31 3.39 8.43
N ASP A 126 -9.85 4.48 8.99
CA ASP A 126 -9.07 5.67 9.36
C ASP A 126 -8.60 5.69 10.83
N GLY A 127 -8.81 4.56 11.53
CA GLY A 127 -8.55 4.42 12.97
C GLY A 127 -9.83 4.49 13.81
N THR A 128 -10.92 4.95 13.23
CA THR A 128 -12.24 5.07 13.88
C THR A 128 -13.31 4.37 13.05
N ASP A 129 -13.47 4.80 11.81
CA ASP A 129 -14.56 4.37 10.94
C ASP A 129 -14.07 3.54 9.74
N LEU A 130 -14.89 2.56 9.35
CA LEU A 130 -14.77 1.85 8.08
C LEU A 130 -15.59 2.56 7.01
N VAL A 131 -14.93 3.06 5.98
CA VAL A 131 -15.56 3.79 4.88
C VAL A 131 -15.41 3.02 3.57
N GLN A 132 -16.54 2.68 2.97
CA GLN A 132 -16.60 2.11 1.64
C GLN A 132 -16.62 3.22 0.59
N THR A 133 -15.70 3.16 -0.39
CA THR A 133 -15.63 4.08 -1.51
C THR A 133 -15.81 3.30 -2.80
N SER A 134 -16.80 3.70 -3.62
CA SER A 134 -17.08 3.06 -4.89
C SER A 134 -15.92 3.18 -5.86
N GLY A 135 -15.71 2.15 -6.68
CA GLY A 135 -14.76 2.18 -7.78
C GLY A 135 -15.22 3.10 -8.91
N ILE A 136 -14.29 3.38 -9.81
CA ILE A 136 -14.57 4.09 -11.05
C ILE A 136 -14.57 3.10 -12.19
N THR A 137 -15.62 3.13 -13.01
CA THR A 137 -15.71 2.28 -14.18
C THR A 137 -14.59 2.61 -15.15
N ALA A 138 -13.82 1.59 -15.52
CA ALA A 138 -12.70 1.69 -16.45
C ALA A 138 -12.72 0.50 -17.41
N ASN A 139 -12.25 0.71 -18.64
CA ASN A 139 -12.00 -0.39 -19.55
C ASN A 139 -10.60 -0.95 -19.26
N ALA A 140 -10.54 -2.03 -18.51
CA ALA A 140 -9.28 -2.61 -18.07
C ALA A 140 -8.51 -3.21 -19.26
N VAL A 141 -7.32 -2.66 -19.51
CA VAL A 141 -6.36 -3.10 -20.53
C VAL A 141 -5.20 -3.83 -19.90
N ASP A 142 -4.62 -3.25 -18.83
CA ASP A 142 -3.51 -3.81 -18.07
C ASP A 142 -3.69 -3.43 -16.59
N THR A 143 -3.70 -4.41 -15.68
CA THR A 143 -3.87 -4.16 -14.25
C THR A 143 -2.55 -3.97 -13.49
N ASN A 144 -1.42 -4.07 -14.19
CA ASN A 144 -0.11 -3.90 -13.58
C ASN A 144 0.07 -2.47 -13.05
N GLY A 145 0.58 -2.33 -11.84
CA GLY A 145 0.79 -1.03 -11.18
C GLY A 145 -0.47 -0.37 -10.61
N ALA A 146 -1.66 -0.98 -10.71
CA ALA A 146 -2.88 -0.42 -10.17
C ALA A 146 -2.82 -0.23 -8.64
N GLY A 147 -2.24 -1.21 -7.92
CA GLY A 147 -2.04 -1.16 -6.48
C GLY A 147 -1.04 -0.08 -6.08
N ASP A 148 0.07 0.02 -6.81
CA ASP A 148 1.13 1.01 -6.55
C ASP A 148 0.62 2.43 -6.79
N MET A 149 -0.13 2.63 -7.87
CA MET A 149 -0.78 3.92 -8.16
C MET A 149 -1.80 4.28 -7.07
N PHE A 150 -2.57 3.29 -6.62
CA PHE A 150 -3.52 3.50 -5.52
C PHE A 150 -2.78 3.95 -4.26
N ALA A 151 -1.76 3.22 -3.84
CA ALA A 151 -1.00 3.52 -2.62
C ALA A 151 -0.33 4.90 -2.71
N GLY A 152 0.34 5.20 -3.83
CA GLY A 152 0.98 6.49 -4.06
C GLY A 152 0.00 7.67 -4.05
N ALA A 153 -1.14 7.54 -4.74
CA ALA A 153 -2.18 8.56 -4.77
C ALA A 153 -2.84 8.76 -3.39
N PHE A 154 -3.08 7.67 -2.66
CA PHE A 154 -3.65 7.72 -1.32
C PHE A 154 -2.71 8.41 -0.33
N LEU A 155 -1.42 8.03 -0.31
CA LEU A 155 -0.39 8.64 0.53
C LEU A 155 -0.23 10.14 0.20
N TYR A 156 -0.20 10.50 -1.08
CA TYR A 156 -0.17 11.90 -1.51
C TYR A 156 -1.36 12.68 -0.93
N ALA A 157 -2.57 12.14 -1.02
CA ALA A 157 -3.77 12.81 -0.56
C ALA A 157 -3.79 13.02 0.96
N ILE A 158 -3.48 11.98 1.75
CA ILE A 158 -3.44 12.11 3.22
C ILE A 158 -2.31 13.03 3.69
N ASN A 159 -1.17 13.01 3.00
CA ASN A 159 -0.06 13.92 3.31
C ASN A 159 -0.37 15.37 2.95
N SER A 160 -1.29 15.58 1.99
CA SER A 160 -1.84 16.91 1.64
C SER A 160 -3.00 17.34 2.57
N GLY A 161 -3.29 16.59 3.64
CA GLY A 161 -4.30 16.93 4.65
C GLY A 161 -5.73 16.49 4.34
N HIS A 162 -5.94 15.68 3.30
CA HIS A 162 -7.26 15.13 2.99
C HIS A 162 -7.60 13.94 3.90
N ASN A 163 -8.89 13.75 4.17
CA ASN A 163 -9.38 12.59 4.92
C ASN A 163 -9.36 11.30 4.06
N TYR A 164 -9.50 10.14 4.72
CA TYR A 164 -9.41 8.82 4.08
C TYR A 164 -10.49 8.60 2.99
N ALA A 165 -11.70 9.09 3.20
CA ALA A 165 -12.78 8.98 2.21
C ALA A 165 -12.44 9.74 0.91
N TRP A 166 -11.88 10.93 1.04
CA TRP A 166 -11.43 11.72 -0.11
C TRP A 166 -10.20 11.07 -0.77
N ALA A 167 -9.22 10.66 0.04
CA ALA A 167 -8.02 9.98 -0.45
C ALA A 167 -8.36 8.70 -1.24
N ALA A 168 -9.31 7.90 -0.75
CA ALA A 168 -9.79 6.70 -1.43
C ALA A 168 -10.47 7.01 -2.77
N LYS A 169 -11.25 8.10 -2.86
CA LYS A 169 -11.85 8.53 -4.15
C LYS A 169 -10.79 8.93 -5.16
N PHE A 170 -9.80 9.71 -4.74
CA PHE A 170 -8.69 10.13 -5.59
C PHE A 170 -7.86 8.94 -6.04
N ALA A 171 -7.50 8.04 -5.12
CA ALA A 171 -6.72 6.83 -5.43
C ALA A 171 -7.47 5.86 -6.35
N ASN A 172 -8.78 5.65 -6.16
CA ASN A 172 -9.61 4.87 -7.09
C ASN A 172 -9.60 5.48 -8.50
N ALA A 173 -9.66 6.82 -8.62
CA ALA A 173 -9.61 7.49 -9.92
C ALA A 173 -8.23 7.36 -10.58
N ALA A 174 -7.16 7.48 -9.82
CA ALA A 174 -5.80 7.28 -10.30
C ALA A 174 -5.59 5.85 -10.83
N SER A 175 -6.00 4.84 -10.04
CA SER A 175 -5.91 3.43 -10.44
C SER A 175 -6.76 3.12 -11.68
N ALA A 176 -7.96 3.70 -11.79
CA ALA A 176 -8.82 3.53 -12.96
C ALA A 176 -8.15 4.03 -14.26
N ARG A 177 -7.34 5.08 -14.18
CA ARG A 177 -6.56 5.56 -15.34
C ARG A 177 -5.42 4.61 -15.69
N VAL A 178 -4.66 4.14 -14.70
CA VAL A 178 -3.57 3.17 -14.93
C VAL A 178 -4.09 1.92 -15.62
N VAL A 179 -5.17 1.31 -15.12
CA VAL A 179 -5.68 0.06 -15.70
C VAL A 179 -6.27 0.23 -17.10
N SER A 180 -6.53 1.46 -17.56
CA SER A 180 -7.10 1.75 -18.88
C SER A 180 -6.07 1.80 -20.01
N GLN A 181 -4.80 1.61 -19.70
CA GLN A 181 -3.69 1.66 -20.68
C GLN A 181 -2.64 0.59 -20.38
N PHE A 182 -1.67 0.41 -21.27
CA PHE A 182 -0.54 -0.47 -21.03
C PHE A 182 0.51 0.20 -20.13
N GLY A 183 1.04 -0.59 -19.20
CA GLY A 183 2.12 -0.20 -18.30
C GLY A 183 1.64 0.36 -16.95
N PRO A 184 2.55 0.42 -15.96
CA PRO A 184 2.18 0.62 -14.56
C PRO A 184 2.01 2.09 -14.16
N ARG A 185 2.10 3.04 -15.10
CA ARG A 185 2.11 4.49 -14.79
C ARG A 185 1.30 5.28 -15.81
N ILE A 186 0.61 6.31 -15.34
CA ILE A 186 0.04 7.36 -16.19
C ILE A 186 1.10 8.43 -16.49
N ASP A 187 0.96 9.14 -17.59
CA ASP A 187 1.86 10.23 -17.95
C ASP A 187 1.60 11.51 -17.12
N ALA A 188 2.50 12.49 -17.24
CA ALA A 188 2.41 13.74 -16.50
C ALA A 188 1.17 14.58 -16.88
N VAL A 189 0.68 14.47 -18.12
CA VAL A 189 -0.50 15.22 -18.59
C VAL A 189 -1.76 14.63 -17.97
N GLU A 190 -1.92 13.31 -18.00
CA GLU A 190 -3.03 12.60 -17.37
C GLU A 190 -3.05 12.82 -15.85
N TYR A 191 -1.86 12.80 -15.21
CA TYR A 191 -1.75 13.10 -13.79
C TYR A 191 -2.17 14.54 -13.48
N GLY A 192 -1.77 15.51 -14.31
CA GLY A 192 -2.20 16.90 -14.22
C GLY A 192 -3.73 17.06 -14.36
N GLN A 193 -4.34 16.36 -15.32
CA GLN A 193 -5.80 16.35 -15.48
C GLN A 193 -6.52 15.72 -14.29
N LEU A 194 -5.96 14.64 -13.73
CA LEU A 194 -6.51 14.02 -12.53
C LEU A 194 -6.48 15.00 -11.33
N LYS A 195 -5.38 15.69 -11.14
CA LYS A 195 -5.26 16.71 -10.08
C LYS A 195 -6.28 17.84 -10.27
N GLN A 196 -6.45 18.36 -11.49
CA GLN A 196 -7.46 19.38 -11.80
C GLN A 196 -8.89 18.88 -11.51
N GLN A 197 -9.21 17.64 -11.87
CA GLN A 197 -10.51 17.02 -11.60
C GLN A 197 -10.85 17.01 -10.10
N PHE A 198 -9.85 16.89 -9.25
CA PHE A 198 -9.98 16.84 -7.79
C PHE A 198 -9.67 18.17 -7.09
N ASN A 199 -9.37 19.23 -7.84
CA ASN A 199 -9.01 20.57 -7.35
C ASN A 199 -7.78 20.57 -6.42
N ILE A 200 -6.73 19.85 -6.79
CA ILE A 200 -5.42 19.76 -6.09
C ILE A 200 -4.25 20.05 -7.01
#